data_bf39916ed48dc7a80d8dd81e8052f82a
#
_entry.id   bf39916ed48dc7a80d8dd81e8052f82a
#
_cell.length_a   1.000
_cell.length_b   1.000
_cell.length_c   1.000
_cell.angle_alpha   90.00
_cell.angle_beta   90.00
_cell.angle_gamma   90.00
#
_symmetry.space_group_name_H-M   'P 1'
#
loop_
_entity.id
_entity.type
_entity.pdbx_description
1 polymer ?
#
loop_
_entity_poly.entity_id
_entity_poly.type
_entity_poly.pdbx_seq_one_letter_code
_entity_poly.pdbx_strand_id
1 'polypeptide(L)'
;MPWTPFRKLEWKIRKHRILKSRNLLQKYYQNADLWLPPNSTQRQFRFFLQGFNKKIRVLKIKDRIHSITVLRKLLVKYTPLDVYYTTSCWLDPQNLGPRSFKKKSKPGYEFASNCYLYSELYFDIDAPGDFSLAKKETLRLVNFLQREYNFQDIKVVFSGGKGFNVYVYDFKLENFVPKLQSNPTIRESQAQDIKLKIVEKILHKYDILIDAPITLDTRRIIRLPMTIHGESKKRCEFVDIDKIQNFKPISLKELVE
;
A
#
# COMPACT_ATOMS: atom_id res chain seq x y z
N MET A 1 40.58 2.94 -1.40
CA MET A 1 40.97 3.89 -0.32
C MET A 1 40.80 3.15 1.01
N PRO A 2 41.85 3.14 1.88
CA PRO A 2 41.76 2.49 3.17
C PRO A 2 40.75 3.20 4.09
N TRP A 3 40.01 2.42 4.88
CA TRP A 3 39.02 2.94 5.81
C TRP A 3 39.71 3.69 6.95
N THR A 4 39.46 4.98 7.07
CA THR A 4 39.93 5.76 8.21
C THR A 4 39.26 5.30 9.51
N PRO A 5 39.90 5.46 10.70
CA PRO A 5 39.31 5.11 11.99
C PRO A 5 37.92 5.73 12.19
N PHE A 6 37.72 6.97 11.75
CA PHE A 6 36.44 7.68 11.81
C PHE A 6 35.34 6.98 10.99
N ARG A 7 35.63 6.56 9.74
CA ARG A 7 34.67 5.81 8.92
C ARG A 7 34.32 4.43 9.50
N LYS A 8 35.29 3.79 10.17
CA LYS A 8 35.02 2.51 10.88
C LYS A 8 34.08 2.72 12.05
N LEU A 9 34.25 3.80 12.83
CA LEU A 9 33.38 4.12 13.95
C LEU A 9 31.96 4.48 13.49
N GLU A 10 31.82 5.35 12.48
CA GLU A 10 30.51 5.67 11.89
C GLU A 10 29.80 4.43 11.38
N TRP A 11 30.52 3.51 10.72
CA TRP A 11 29.93 2.26 10.24
C TRP A 11 29.45 1.36 11.39
N LYS A 12 30.23 1.24 12.48
CA LYS A 12 29.84 0.48 13.69
C LYS A 12 28.57 1.05 14.33
N ILE A 13 28.51 2.37 14.52
CA ILE A 13 27.33 3.06 15.09
C ILE A 13 26.10 2.82 14.19
N ARG A 14 26.24 2.97 12.89
CA ARG A 14 25.15 2.75 11.92
C ARG A 14 24.67 1.30 11.95
N LYS A 15 25.61 0.35 11.91
CA LYS A 15 25.28 -1.09 12.01
C LYS A 15 24.50 -1.39 13.28
N HIS A 16 24.92 -0.85 14.42
CA HIS A 16 24.24 -1.02 15.69
C HIS A 16 22.80 -0.48 15.65
N ARG A 17 22.58 0.75 15.12
CA ARG A 17 21.24 1.35 14.98
C ARG A 17 20.32 0.50 14.08
N ILE A 18 20.84 -0.01 12.98
CA ILE A 18 20.06 -0.88 12.08
C ILE A 18 19.68 -2.17 12.75
N LEU A 19 20.61 -2.81 13.47
CA LEU A 19 20.33 -4.05 14.21
C LEU A 19 19.31 -3.82 15.31
N LYS A 20 19.43 -2.74 16.07
CA LYS A 20 18.44 -2.36 17.09
C LYS A 20 17.05 -2.17 16.48
N SER A 21 16.94 -1.47 15.35
CA SER A 21 15.67 -1.28 14.65
C SER A 21 15.09 -2.60 14.13
N ARG A 22 15.93 -3.51 13.61
CA ARG A 22 15.49 -4.83 13.15
C ARG A 22 14.98 -5.68 14.31
N ASN A 23 15.64 -5.68 15.48
CA ASN A 23 15.20 -6.41 16.64
C ASN A 23 13.82 -5.93 17.13
N LEU A 24 13.57 -4.60 17.13
CA LEU A 24 12.27 -4.05 17.48
C LEU A 24 11.19 -4.47 16.48
N LEU A 25 11.48 -4.40 15.16
CA LEU A 25 10.56 -4.87 14.12
C LEU A 25 10.27 -6.36 14.26
N GLN A 26 11.29 -7.18 14.54
CA GLN A 26 11.12 -8.61 14.74
C GLN A 26 10.22 -8.91 15.93
N LYS A 27 10.48 -8.26 17.08
CA LYS A 27 9.65 -8.39 18.28
C LYS A 27 8.20 -7.98 18.02
N TYR A 28 8.00 -6.87 17.29
CA TYR A 28 6.67 -6.44 16.86
C TYR A 28 5.97 -7.49 16.00
N TYR A 29 6.60 -7.92 14.88
CA TYR A 29 5.98 -8.85 13.94
C TYR A 29 5.73 -10.26 14.51
N GLN A 30 6.44 -10.66 15.56
CA GLN A 30 6.16 -11.92 16.27
C GLN A 30 4.78 -11.91 16.93
N ASN A 31 4.35 -10.76 17.49
CA ASN A 31 3.17 -10.66 18.33
C ASN A 31 2.05 -9.78 17.75
N ALA A 32 2.32 -9.02 16.67
CA ALA A 32 1.36 -8.11 16.09
C ALA A 32 0.09 -8.81 15.61
N ASP A 33 -1.05 -8.16 15.78
CA ASP A 33 -2.29 -8.52 15.12
C ASP A 33 -2.20 -8.10 13.64
N LEU A 34 -1.77 -9.02 12.80
CA LEU A 34 -1.54 -8.78 11.37
C LEU A 34 -2.84 -8.94 10.58
N TRP A 35 -2.89 -8.24 9.47
CA TRP A 35 -4.01 -8.28 8.55
C TRP A 35 -3.55 -8.70 7.13
N LEU A 36 -4.45 -9.33 6.38
CA LEU A 36 -4.26 -9.65 4.96
C LEU A 36 -5.36 -9.02 4.12
N PRO A 37 -5.01 -8.45 2.94
CA PRO A 37 -6.00 -7.96 2.01
C PRO A 37 -6.86 -9.13 1.46
N PRO A 38 -8.11 -8.86 1.09
CA PRO A 38 -8.93 -9.82 0.35
C PRO A 38 -8.16 -10.35 -0.86
N ASN A 39 -8.31 -11.67 -1.12
CA ASN A 39 -7.64 -12.33 -2.24
C ASN A 39 -6.11 -12.12 -2.28
N SER A 40 -5.48 -12.19 -1.10
CA SER A 40 -4.03 -11.97 -0.92
C SER A 40 -3.16 -12.85 -1.84
N THR A 41 -3.62 -14.05 -2.21
CA THR A 41 -2.93 -14.95 -3.15
C THR A 41 -2.88 -14.44 -4.59
N GLN A 42 -3.74 -13.49 -4.93
CA GLN A 42 -3.81 -12.82 -6.23
C GLN A 42 -3.07 -11.47 -6.26
N ARG A 43 -2.32 -11.17 -5.19
CA ARG A 43 -1.61 -9.90 -5.03
C ARG A 43 -0.11 -10.12 -4.91
N GLN A 44 0.68 -9.19 -5.49
CA GLN A 44 2.12 -9.17 -5.29
C GLN A 44 2.46 -8.38 -4.03
N PHE A 45 3.25 -9.00 -3.14
CA PHE A 45 3.80 -8.32 -1.97
C PHE A 45 5.24 -7.88 -2.24
N ARG A 46 5.58 -6.69 -1.72
CA ARG A 46 6.92 -6.11 -1.83
C ARG A 46 7.41 -5.66 -0.47
N PHE A 47 8.56 -6.17 -0.08
CA PHE A 47 9.23 -5.81 1.16
C PHE A 47 10.39 -4.88 0.87
N PHE A 48 10.44 -3.77 1.55
CA PHE A 48 11.51 -2.79 1.45
C PHE A 48 12.49 -3.04 2.60
N LEU A 49 13.70 -3.49 2.25
CA LEU A 49 14.71 -3.92 3.18
C LEU A 49 15.83 -2.89 3.25
N GLN A 50 16.25 -2.52 4.44
CA GLN A 50 17.40 -1.62 4.63
C GLN A 50 18.71 -2.42 4.65
N GLY A 51 19.61 -2.10 3.72
CA GLY A 51 20.99 -2.56 3.77
C GLY A 51 21.85 -1.74 4.72
N PHE A 52 22.99 -2.29 5.17
CA PHE A 52 23.95 -1.58 6.04
C PHE A 52 24.56 -0.34 5.39
N ASN A 53 24.53 -0.24 4.07
CA ASN A 53 24.98 0.91 3.28
C ASN A 53 23.89 1.99 3.08
N LYS A 54 22.80 1.96 3.82
CA LYS A 54 21.59 2.80 3.69
C LYS A 54 20.78 2.58 2.40
N LYS A 55 21.23 1.76 1.47
CA LYS A 55 20.45 1.46 0.26
C LYS A 55 19.24 0.62 0.64
N ILE A 56 18.09 0.99 0.07
CA ILE A 56 16.87 0.21 0.20
C ILE A 56 16.82 -0.77 -0.97
N ARG A 57 16.61 -2.03 -0.63
CA ARG A 57 16.38 -3.09 -1.59
C ARG A 57 14.91 -3.49 -1.56
N VAL A 58 14.28 -3.53 -2.72
CA VAL A 58 12.92 -4.04 -2.87
C VAL A 58 12.99 -5.54 -3.13
N LEU A 59 12.39 -6.31 -2.23
CA LEU A 59 12.21 -7.75 -2.37
C LEU A 59 10.77 -8.02 -2.82
N LYS A 60 10.57 -8.51 -4.04
CA LYS A 60 9.31 -9.07 -4.48
C LYS A 60 9.14 -10.45 -3.88
N ILE A 61 8.07 -10.67 -3.14
CA ILE A 61 7.78 -11.98 -2.54
C ILE A 61 7.25 -12.89 -3.64
N LYS A 62 7.92 -14.02 -3.85
CA LYS A 62 7.54 -15.00 -4.86
C LYS A 62 6.47 -15.97 -4.37
N ASP A 63 6.41 -16.21 -3.07
CA ASP A 63 5.42 -17.09 -2.47
C ASP A 63 4.05 -16.42 -2.43
N ARG A 64 2.99 -17.20 -2.66
CA ARG A 64 1.62 -16.73 -2.47
C ARG A 64 1.32 -16.67 -0.98
N ILE A 65 1.00 -15.49 -0.48
CA ILE A 65 0.67 -15.29 0.94
C ILE A 65 -0.82 -15.61 1.14
N HIS A 66 -1.10 -16.80 1.61
CA HIS A 66 -2.47 -17.31 1.80
C HIS A 66 -2.97 -17.27 3.25
N SER A 67 -2.10 -16.96 4.19
CA SER A 67 -2.47 -16.91 5.62
C SER A 67 -1.60 -15.92 6.41
N ILE A 68 -2.14 -15.47 7.54
CA ILE A 68 -1.43 -14.62 8.51
C ILE A 68 -0.16 -15.32 9.01
N THR A 69 -0.20 -16.65 9.19
CA THR A 69 0.97 -17.44 9.61
C THR A 69 2.11 -17.34 8.60
N VAL A 70 1.82 -17.45 7.31
CA VAL A 70 2.83 -17.30 6.25
C VAL A 70 3.36 -15.89 6.21
N LEU A 71 2.48 -14.87 6.27
CA LEU A 71 2.89 -13.48 6.33
C LEU A 71 3.80 -13.22 7.52
N ARG A 72 3.43 -13.65 8.72
CA ARG A 72 4.22 -13.50 9.96
C ARG A 72 5.62 -14.11 9.83
N LYS A 73 5.72 -15.35 9.34
CA LYS A 73 7.02 -16.01 9.09
C LYS A 73 7.93 -15.17 8.19
N LEU A 74 7.39 -14.60 7.12
CA LEU A 74 8.13 -13.75 6.20
C LEU A 74 8.53 -12.41 6.84
N LEU A 75 7.64 -11.76 7.59
CA LEU A 75 7.91 -10.49 8.27
C LEU A 75 8.99 -10.65 9.35
N VAL A 76 8.91 -11.71 10.15
CA VAL A 76 9.93 -12.03 11.17
C VAL A 76 11.27 -12.34 10.52
N LYS A 77 11.28 -13.11 9.42
CA LYS A 77 12.51 -13.49 8.70
C LYS A 77 13.22 -12.28 8.08
N TYR A 78 12.47 -11.41 7.40
CA TYR A 78 13.05 -10.32 6.61
C TYR A 78 13.11 -9.00 7.36
N THR A 79 12.33 -8.82 8.41
CA THR A 79 12.22 -7.56 9.19
C THR A 79 12.20 -6.32 8.28
N PRO A 80 11.22 -6.24 7.34
CA PRO A 80 11.17 -5.15 6.37
C PRO A 80 10.89 -3.81 7.05
N LEU A 81 11.45 -2.72 6.48
CA LEU A 81 11.11 -1.36 6.88
C LEU A 81 9.68 -1.02 6.50
N ASP A 82 9.31 -1.41 5.28
CA ASP A 82 7.99 -1.14 4.71
C ASP A 82 7.48 -2.38 3.99
N VAL A 83 6.19 -2.58 4.06
CA VAL A 83 5.49 -3.70 3.42
C VAL A 83 4.38 -3.14 2.55
N TYR A 84 4.41 -3.51 1.27
CA TYR A 84 3.40 -3.09 0.30
C TYR A 84 2.78 -4.30 -0.39
N TYR A 85 1.57 -4.10 -0.90
CA TYR A 85 0.90 -5.06 -1.78
C TYR A 85 0.22 -4.33 -2.95
N THR A 86 -0.08 -5.04 -4.04
CA THR A 86 -0.77 -4.46 -5.21
C THR A 86 -2.23 -4.17 -4.90
N THR A 87 -2.71 -3.00 -5.32
CA THR A 87 -4.12 -2.58 -5.19
C THR A 87 -5.06 -3.41 -6.05
N SER A 88 -4.55 -4.03 -7.12
CA SER A 88 -5.31 -4.91 -7.99
C SER A 88 -4.96 -6.38 -7.77
N CYS A 89 -5.87 -7.25 -8.14
CA CYS A 89 -5.71 -8.69 -8.21
C CYS A 89 -5.32 -9.14 -9.62
N TRP A 90 -4.41 -10.10 -9.69
CA TRP A 90 -3.81 -10.60 -10.92
C TRP A 90 -3.81 -12.13 -10.92
N LEU A 91 -3.94 -12.75 -12.08
CA LEU A 91 -3.87 -14.20 -12.22
C LEU A 91 -2.47 -14.72 -11.83
N ASP A 92 -1.43 -14.01 -12.25
CA ASP A 92 -0.02 -14.31 -11.91
C ASP A 92 0.69 -13.09 -11.29
N PRO A 93 0.41 -12.79 -10.01
CA PRO A 93 0.96 -11.59 -9.36
C PRO A 93 2.47 -11.66 -9.14
N GLN A 94 3.07 -12.85 -9.07
CA GLN A 94 4.51 -13.03 -8.80
C GLN A 94 5.36 -12.56 -9.99
N ASN A 95 4.86 -12.72 -11.20
CA ASN A 95 5.52 -12.32 -12.43
C ASN A 95 5.12 -10.91 -12.91
N LEU A 96 4.36 -10.16 -12.10
CA LEU A 96 4.00 -8.78 -12.41
C LEU A 96 5.25 -7.92 -12.59
N GLY A 97 5.55 -7.56 -13.83
CA GLY A 97 6.67 -6.71 -14.21
C GLY A 97 6.41 -5.22 -13.93
N PRO A 98 7.45 -4.37 -14.00
CA PRO A 98 7.24 -2.92 -14.02
C PRO A 98 6.46 -2.53 -15.28
N ARG A 99 5.63 -1.49 -15.18
CA ARG A 99 5.02 -0.86 -16.35
C ARG A 99 6.13 -0.19 -17.16
N SER A 100 6.71 -0.91 -18.12
CA SER A 100 7.78 -0.38 -18.95
C SER A 100 7.21 0.12 -20.27
N PHE A 101 7.01 1.43 -20.40
CA PHE A 101 6.75 2.08 -21.67
C PHE A 101 7.98 2.07 -22.62
N LYS A 102 9.15 1.62 -22.18
CA LYS A 102 10.43 1.73 -22.91
C LYS A 102 11.04 0.42 -23.39
N LYS A 103 10.58 -0.73 -22.95
CA LYS A 103 11.04 -2.02 -23.50
C LYS A 103 9.90 -2.65 -24.28
N LYS A 104 10.09 -2.80 -25.59
CA LYS A 104 9.29 -3.71 -26.42
C LYS A 104 9.49 -5.11 -25.85
N SER A 105 8.63 -5.53 -24.93
CA SER A 105 8.57 -6.90 -24.47
C SER A 105 8.15 -7.79 -25.65
N LYS A 106 8.63 -9.02 -25.64
CA LYS A 106 8.27 -9.99 -26.66
C LYS A 106 6.73 -10.09 -26.73
N PRO A 107 6.10 -9.95 -27.89
CA PRO A 107 4.66 -10.07 -28.03
C PRO A 107 4.17 -11.39 -27.42
N GLY A 108 3.17 -11.33 -26.54
CA GLY A 108 2.56 -12.50 -25.91
C GLY A 108 3.05 -12.83 -24.49
N TYR A 109 4.27 -12.45 -24.09
CA TYR A 109 4.78 -12.77 -22.74
C TYR A 109 4.14 -11.90 -21.64
N GLU A 110 3.86 -10.62 -21.92
CA GLU A 110 3.16 -9.74 -21.00
C GLU A 110 1.70 -10.12 -20.80
N PHE A 111 1.08 -10.70 -21.79
CA PHE A 111 -0.33 -11.05 -21.79
C PHE A 111 -0.63 -12.25 -20.87
N ALA A 112 0.23 -13.27 -20.85
CA ALA A 112 0.02 -14.48 -20.06
C ALA A 112 0.34 -14.28 -18.56
N SER A 113 1.31 -13.40 -18.25
CA SER A 113 1.80 -13.22 -16.87
C SER A 113 1.08 -12.15 -16.05
N ASN A 114 0.31 -11.27 -16.69
CA ASN A 114 -0.27 -10.08 -16.05
C ASN A 114 -1.78 -9.98 -16.29
N CYS A 115 -2.49 -11.10 -16.32
CA CYS A 115 -3.94 -11.10 -16.44
C CYS A 115 -4.60 -10.33 -15.29
N TYR A 116 -5.10 -9.15 -15.57
CA TYR A 116 -5.89 -8.34 -14.67
C TYR A 116 -7.20 -9.04 -14.33
N LEU A 117 -7.48 -9.21 -13.06
CA LEU A 117 -8.73 -9.78 -12.57
C LEU A 117 -9.71 -8.68 -12.19
N TYR A 118 -9.35 -7.89 -11.19
CA TYR A 118 -10.11 -6.72 -10.73
C TYR A 118 -9.25 -5.84 -9.81
N SER A 119 -9.76 -4.69 -9.45
CA SER A 119 -9.18 -3.83 -8.41
C SER A 119 -10.29 -3.22 -7.57
N GLU A 120 -10.05 -3.08 -6.29
CA GLU A 120 -10.84 -2.18 -5.45
C GLU A 120 -10.53 -0.72 -5.82
N LEU A 121 -11.33 0.19 -5.28
CA LEU A 121 -11.11 1.60 -5.41
C LEU A 121 -10.34 2.11 -4.19
N TYR A 122 -9.20 2.76 -4.43
CA TYR A 122 -8.32 3.28 -3.40
C TYR A 122 -8.07 4.76 -3.62
N PHE A 123 -7.98 5.51 -2.52
CA PHE A 123 -7.55 6.90 -2.54
C PHE A 123 -6.44 7.10 -1.52
N ASP A 124 -5.51 7.98 -1.84
CA ASP A 124 -4.46 8.43 -0.93
C ASP A 124 -4.64 9.93 -0.67
N ILE A 125 -4.66 10.29 0.59
CA ILE A 125 -4.82 11.65 1.07
C ILE A 125 -3.58 12.01 1.86
N ASP A 126 -2.72 12.80 1.25
CA ASP A 126 -1.52 13.34 1.86
C ASP A 126 -1.65 14.85 2.04
N ALA A 127 -1.50 15.33 3.27
CA ALA A 127 -1.39 16.75 3.59
C ALA A 127 -0.08 17.00 4.35
N PRO A 128 1.04 17.18 3.64
CA PRO A 128 2.34 17.34 4.26
C PRO A 128 2.38 18.53 5.23
N GLY A 129 2.67 18.25 6.51
CA GLY A 129 2.74 19.27 7.55
C GLY A 129 1.39 19.63 8.21
N ASP A 130 0.26 19.19 7.65
CA ASP A 130 -1.07 19.44 8.22
C ASP A 130 -1.89 18.15 8.37
N PHE A 131 -1.68 17.46 9.48
CA PHE A 131 -2.41 16.22 9.78
C PHE A 131 -3.90 16.45 10.07
N SER A 132 -4.29 17.67 10.50
CA SER A 132 -5.69 18.05 10.70
C SER A 132 -6.41 18.17 9.37
N LEU A 133 -5.77 18.77 8.37
CA LEU A 133 -6.29 18.84 7.01
C LEU A 133 -6.46 17.43 6.42
N ALA A 134 -5.49 16.54 6.60
CA ALA A 134 -5.60 15.16 6.12
C ALA A 134 -6.85 14.46 6.71
N LYS A 135 -7.12 14.61 8.00
CA LYS A 135 -8.32 14.09 8.66
C LYS A 135 -9.61 14.66 8.06
N LYS A 136 -9.65 15.99 7.89
CA LYS A 136 -10.81 16.69 7.31
C LYS A 136 -11.10 16.23 5.89
N GLU A 137 -10.07 16.16 5.04
CA GLU A 137 -10.22 15.74 3.64
C GLU A 137 -10.61 14.26 3.52
N THR A 138 -10.11 13.42 4.43
CA THR A 138 -10.54 12.02 4.51
C THR A 138 -12.03 11.88 4.79
N LEU A 139 -12.57 12.66 5.76
CA LEU A 139 -14.01 12.65 6.04
C LEU A 139 -14.84 13.23 4.88
N ARG A 140 -14.35 14.28 4.22
CA ARG A 140 -15.00 14.82 3.02
C ARG A 140 -15.12 13.77 1.93
N LEU A 141 -14.00 13.01 1.70
CA LEU A 141 -13.99 11.95 0.70
C LEU A 141 -14.95 10.80 1.06
N VAL A 142 -14.93 10.33 2.31
CA VAL A 142 -15.85 9.27 2.77
C VAL A 142 -17.31 9.69 2.57
N ASN A 143 -17.67 10.88 3.01
CA ASN A 143 -19.03 11.42 2.82
C ASN A 143 -19.42 11.53 1.34
N PHE A 144 -18.49 11.96 0.49
CA PHE A 144 -18.70 12.01 -0.96
C PHE A 144 -18.99 10.62 -1.52
N LEU A 145 -18.17 9.62 -1.19
CA LEU A 145 -18.30 8.25 -1.69
C LEU A 145 -19.63 7.61 -1.25
N GLN A 146 -20.05 7.85 -0.02
CA GLN A 146 -21.32 7.36 0.51
C GLN A 146 -22.52 8.02 -0.18
N ARG A 147 -22.51 9.35 -0.33
CA ARG A 147 -23.65 10.11 -0.87
C ARG A 147 -23.80 9.98 -2.39
N GLU A 148 -22.69 9.99 -3.13
CA GLU A 148 -22.73 10.02 -4.60
C GLU A 148 -22.77 8.63 -5.24
N TYR A 149 -22.24 7.60 -4.53
CA TYR A 149 -22.10 6.24 -5.06
C TYR A 149 -22.74 5.17 -4.16
N ASN A 150 -23.25 5.55 -2.99
CA ASN A 150 -23.86 4.64 -2.00
C ASN A 150 -22.92 3.52 -1.55
N PHE A 151 -21.59 3.78 -1.53
CA PHE A 151 -20.64 2.81 -0.99
C PHE A 151 -20.79 2.70 0.53
N GLN A 152 -20.84 1.45 1.03
CA GLN A 152 -21.04 1.15 2.46
C GLN A 152 -19.80 0.49 3.09
N ASP A 153 -19.04 -0.31 2.32
CA ASP A 153 -17.82 -0.97 2.84
C ASP A 153 -16.58 -0.11 2.58
N ILE A 154 -16.52 1.01 3.29
CA ILE A 154 -15.39 1.94 3.25
C ILE A 154 -14.54 1.75 4.50
N LYS A 155 -13.22 1.57 4.32
CA LYS A 155 -12.25 1.51 5.41
C LYS A 155 -11.26 2.66 5.28
N VAL A 156 -10.97 3.30 6.39
CA VAL A 156 -9.92 4.32 6.50
C VAL A 156 -8.71 3.72 7.18
N VAL A 157 -7.53 3.96 6.61
CA VAL A 157 -6.25 3.48 7.13
C VAL A 157 -5.30 4.65 7.26
N PHE A 158 -4.74 4.87 8.44
CA PHE A 158 -3.59 5.75 8.60
C PHE A 158 -2.39 5.16 7.88
N SER A 159 -1.79 5.90 6.96
CA SER A 159 -0.68 5.42 6.10
C SER A 159 0.63 5.12 6.86
N GLY A 160 0.70 5.47 8.14
CA GLY A 160 1.91 5.44 8.95
C GLY A 160 2.78 6.70 8.80
N GLY A 161 2.48 7.57 7.85
CA GLY A 161 3.25 8.76 7.50
C GLY A 161 2.51 10.07 7.76
N LYS A 162 1.97 10.66 6.70
CA LYS A 162 1.46 12.04 6.67
C LYS A 162 -0.06 12.12 6.47
N GLY A 163 -0.72 11.01 6.14
CA GLY A 163 -2.10 11.03 5.74
C GLY A 163 -2.82 9.70 5.89
N PHE A 164 -3.85 9.52 5.09
CA PHE A 164 -4.73 8.39 5.16
C PHE A 164 -4.97 7.77 3.79
N ASN A 165 -5.19 6.47 3.76
CA ASN A 165 -5.71 5.77 2.61
C ASN A 165 -7.18 5.42 2.85
N VAL A 166 -8.02 5.62 1.83
CA VAL A 166 -9.42 5.23 1.84
C VAL A 166 -9.62 4.06 0.90
N TYR A 167 -10.16 2.97 1.42
CA TYR A 167 -10.40 1.71 0.73
C TYR A 167 -11.90 1.54 0.54
N VAL A 168 -12.35 1.24 -0.68
CA VAL A 168 -13.74 0.96 -1.01
C VAL A 168 -13.84 -0.47 -1.52
N TYR A 169 -14.28 -1.38 -0.65
CA TYR A 169 -14.31 -2.81 -0.94
C TYR A 169 -15.56 -3.26 -1.70
N ASP A 170 -16.64 -2.50 -1.63
CA ASP A 170 -17.87 -2.76 -2.38
C ASP A 170 -17.89 -2.09 -3.78
N PHE A 171 -16.75 -1.55 -4.22
CA PHE A 171 -16.58 -1.14 -5.61
C PHE A 171 -16.55 -2.36 -6.52
N LYS A 172 -17.58 -2.51 -7.35
CA LYS A 172 -17.70 -3.57 -8.36
C LYS A 172 -17.82 -2.92 -9.73
N LEU A 173 -16.89 -3.24 -10.63
CA LEU A 173 -16.83 -2.62 -11.97
C LEU A 173 -18.12 -2.86 -12.76
N GLU A 174 -18.75 -4.03 -12.60
CA GLU A 174 -20.00 -4.40 -13.25
C GLU A 174 -21.18 -3.48 -12.96
N ASN A 175 -21.13 -2.74 -11.83
CA ASN A 175 -22.16 -1.76 -11.49
C ASN A 175 -22.03 -0.46 -12.30
N PHE A 176 -20.92 -0.26 -13.01
CA PHE A 176 -20.59 0.98 -13.71
C PHE A 176 -20.50 0.82 -15.22
N VAL A 177 -20.45 -0.40 -15.72
CA VAL A 177 -20.35 -0.69 -17.16
C VAL A 177 -21.53 -1.54 -17.63
N PRO A 178 -22.10 -1.26 -18.83
CA PRO A 178 -23.22 -2.04 -19.35
C PRO A 178 -22.88 -3.52 -19.57
N LYS A 179 -21.60 -3.81 -19.89
CA LYS A 179 -21.09 -5.16 -20.10
C LYS A 179 -19.63 -5.23 -19.69
N LEU A 180 -19.35 -6.07 -18.69
CA LEU A 180 -18.00 -6.37 -18.29
C LEU A 180 -17.32 -7.24 -19.36
N GLN A 181 -16.14 -6.81 -19.80
CA GLN A 181 -15.41 -7.53 -20.84
C GLN A 181 -14.65 -8.73 -20.26
N SER A 182 -14.69 -9.85 -20.99
CA SER A 182 -13.91 -11.06 -20.60
C SER A 182 -12.42 -10.89 -20.85
N ASN A 183 -12.03 -10.08 -21.84
CA ASN A 183 -10.62 -9.77 -22.13
C ASN A 183 -10.00 -8.96 -20.97
N PRO A 184 -8.94 -9.46 -20.31
CA PRO A 184 -8.35 -8.79 -19.14
C PRO A 184 -7.82 -7.38 -19.42
N THR A 185 -7.25 -7.13 -20.60
CA THR A 185 -6.72 -5.82 -20.99
C THR A 185 -7.84 -4.80 -21.16
N ILE A 186 -8.94 -5.20 -21.81
CA ILE A 186 -10.10 -4.33 -21.98
C ILE A 186 -10.78 -4.08 -20.63
N ARG A 187 -10.87 -5.10 -19.78
CA ARG A 187 -11.40 -4.97 -18.42
C ARG A 187 -10.56 -4.03 -17.56
N GLU A 188 -9.24 -4.09 -17.66
CA GLU A 188 -8.32 -3.15 -16.98
C GLU A 188 -8.58 -1.71 -17.45
N SER A 189 -8.74 -1.49 -18.75
CA SER A 189 -9.08 -0.18 -19.33
C SER A 189 -10.44 0.31 -18.83
N GLN A 190 -11.47 -0.53 -18.83
CA GLN A 190 -12.78 -0.16 -18.28
C GLN A 190 -12.69 0.26 -16.82
N ALA A 191 -11.89 -0.45 -16.02
CA ALA A 191 -11.66 -0.07 -14.61
C ALA A 191 -10.97 1.29 -14.48
N GLN A 192 -9.98 1.58 -15.32
CA GLN A 192 -9.29 2.87 -15.35
C GLN A 192 -10.23 4.01 -15.75
N ASP A 193 -11.06 3.82 -16.79
CA ASP A 193 -12.01 4.81 -17.26
C ASP A 193 -13.06 5.17 -16.21
N ILE A 194 -13.58 4.17 -15.47
CA ILE A 194 -14.52 4.43 -14.38
C ILE A 194 -13.84 5.15 -13.22
N LYS A 195 -12.65 4.72 -12.82
CA LYS A 195 -11.86 5.40 -11.78
C LYS A 195 -11.55 6.84 -12.17
N LEU A 196 -11.23 7.11 -13.44
CA LEU A 196 -10.99 8.47 -13.93
C LEU A 196 -12.23 9.35 -13.75
N LYS A 197 -13.41 8.88 -14.15
CA LYS A 197 -14.67 9.62 -13.97
C LYS A 197 -14.95 9.96 -12.49
N ILE A 198 -14.66 9.02 -11.58
CA ILE A 198 -14.82 9.24 -10.13
C ILE A 198 -13.83 10.31 -9.66
N VAL A 199 -12.54 10.19 -10.06
CA VAL A 199 -11.47 11.14 -9.70
C VAL A 199 -11.78 12.55 -10.23
N GLU A 200 -12.18 12.66 -11.49
CA GLU A 200 -12.58 13.96 -12.09
C GLU A 200 -13.70 14.61 -11.31
N LYS A 201 -14.73 13.85 -10.91
CA LYS A 201 -15.84 14.38 -10.10
C LYS A 201 -15.37 14.86 -8.73
N ILE A 202 -14.45 14.12 -8.09
CA ILE A 202 -13.84 14.48 -6.80
C ILE A 202 -13.09 15.83 -6.93
N LEU A 203 -12.23 15.95 -7.93
CA LEU A 203 -11.35 17.11 -8.10
C LEU A 203 -12.13 18.35 -8.57
N HIS A 204 -12.98 18.21 -9.60
CA HIS A 204 -13.61 19.36 -10.24
C HIS A 204 -14.90 19.84 -9.56
N LYS A 205 -15.67 18.93 -8.95
CA LYS A 205 -16.95 19.30 -8.32
C LYS A 205 -16.83 19.51 -6.81
N TYR A 206 -15.97 18.75 -6.16
CA TYR A 206 -15.89 18.72 -4.69
C TYR A 206 -14.59 19.28 -4.14
N ASP A 207 -13.58 19.48 -4.97
CA ASP A 207 -12.26 20.01 -4.58
C ASP A 207 -11.72 19.31 -3.32
N ILE A 208 -11.71 17.96 -3.34
CA ILE A 208 -11.17 17.13 -2.28
C ILE A 208 -9.73 16.78 -2.60
N LEU A 209 -8.84 16.94 -1.64
CA LEU A 209 -7.43 16.62 -1.78
C LEU A 209 -7.23 15.11 -1.90
N ILE A 210 -6.81 14.64 -3.07
CA ILE A 210 -6.41 13.24 -3.33
C ILE A 210 -5.18 13.17 -4.22
N ASP A 211 -4.37 12.11 -4.07
CA ASP A 211 -3.33 11.77 -5.07
C ASP A 211 -3.97 10.92 -6.19
N ALA A 212 -4.48 11.59 -7.22
CA ALA A 212 -5.18 10.97 -8.34
C ALA A 212 -4.39 9.85 -9.05
N PRO A 213 -3.08 9.97 -9.36
CA PRO A 213 -2.26 8.90 -9.93
C PRO A 213 -2.34 7.58 -9.16
N ILE A 214 -2.49 7.61 -7.83
CA ILE A 214 -2.59 6.40 -7.00
C ILE A 214 -3.88 5.65 -7.28
N THR A 215 -4.99 6.36 -7.42
CA THR A 215 -6.31 5.77 -7.73
C THR A 215 -6.36 5.16 -9.12
N LEU A 216 -5.74 5.82 -10.11
CA LEU A 216 -5.82 5.44 -11.51
C LEU A 216 -4.88 4.29 -11.88
N ASP A 217 -3.73 4.15 -11.21
CA ASP A 217 -2.75 3.13 -11.54
C ASP A 217 -3.14 1.75 -11.00
N THR A 218 -3.61 0.86 -11.87
CA THR A 218 -3.97 -0.52 -11.53
C THR A 218 -2.80 -1.37 -11.02
N ARG A 219 -1.56 -0.98 -11.30
CA ARG A 219 -0.33 -1.65 -10.78
C ARG A 219 0.23 -0.99 -9.54
N ARG A 220 -0.50 -0.03 -8.97
CA ARG A 220 -0.07 0.65 -7.75
C ARG A 220 0.08 -0.33 -6.61
N ILE A 221 1.05 -0.07 -5.77
CA ILE A 221 1.22 -0.74 -4.49
C ILE A 221 0.82 0.22 -3.38
N ILE A 222 0.18 -0.32 -2.36
CA ILE A 222 -0.22 0.41 -1.17
C ILE A 222 0.38 -0.26 0.06
N ARG A 223 0.61 0.49 1.12
CA ARG A 223 1.17 -0.06 2.36
C ARG A 223 0.20 -1.04 3.00
N LEU A 224 0.74 -2.16 3.48
CA LEU A 224 -0.03 -3.16 4.19
C LEU A 224 -0.41 -2.64 5.58
N PRO A 225 -1.70 -2.56 5.92
CA PRO A 225 -2.14 -2.24 7.27
C PRO A 225 -1.56 -3.19 8.30
N MET A 226 -1.46 -2.72 9.54
CA MET A 226 -0.86 -3.42 10.68
C MET A 226 0.64 -3.67 10.53
N THR A 227 1.32 -2.95 9.60
CA THR A 227 2.77 -2.94 9.48
C THR A 227 3.37 -1.58 9.85
N ILE A 228 4.67 -1.53 10.04
CA ILE A 228 5.36 -0.31 10.48
C ILE A 228 5.80 0.50 9.25
N HIS A 229 5.65 1.81 9.33
CA HIS A 229 6.20 2.74 8.35
C HIS A 229 7.70 2.95 8.61
N GLY A 230 8.52 2.72 7.60
CA GLY A 230 9.98 2.65 7.74
C GLY A 230 10.65 3.93 8.22
N GLU A 231 10.12 5.11 7.87
CA GLU A 231 10.68 6.40 8.24
C GLU A 231 10.13 6.88 9.59
N SER A 232 8.80 7.02 9.72
CA SER A 232 8.16 7.57 10.91
C SER A 232 8.19 6.62 12.13
N LYS A 233 8.40 5.31 11.90
CA LYS A 233 8.30 4.24 12.90
C LYS A 233 6.92 4.13 13.56
N LYS A 234 5.88 4.63 12.91
CA LYS A 234 4.50 4.50 13.34
C LYS A 234 3.84 3.31 12.66
N ARG A 235 2.81 2.75 13.32
CA ARG A 235 2.00 1.69 12.72
C ARG A 235 1.08 2.26 11.65
N CYS A 236 1.03 1.62 10.49
CA CYS A 236 -0.05 1.78 9.51
C CYS A 236 -1.25 0.99 10.04
N GLU A 237 -2.38 1.62 10.30
CA GLU A 237 -3.49 0.97 10.98
C GLU A 237 -4.86 1.46 10.54
N PHE A 238 -5.86 0.59 10.68
CA PHE A 238 -7.26 0.95 10.48
C PHE A 238 -7.71 1.99 11.51
N VAL A 239 -8.52 2.93 11.05
CA VAL A 239 -9.08 4.00 11.88
C VAL A 239 -10.59 4.03 11.70
N ASP A 240 -11.32 3.98 12.81
CA ASP A 240 -12.77 4.19 12.79
C ASP A 240 -13.07 5.59 12.26
N ILE A 241 -13.98 5.68 11.31
CA ILE A 241 -14.35 6.94 10.66
C ILE A 241 -14.84 7.96 11.71
N ASP A 242 -15.65 7.53 12.66
CA ASP A 242 -16.18 8.40 13.72
C ASP A 242 -15.11 8.88 14.71
N LYS A 243 -13.99 8.15 14.80
CA LYS A 243 -12.86 8.47 15.71
C LYS A 243 -11.71 9.20 15.03
N ILE A 244 -11.78 9.44 13.73
CA ILE A 244 -10.65 9.99 12.95
C ILE A 244 -10.16 11.32 13.50
N GLN A 245 -11.05 12.20 13.98
CA GLN A 245 -10.68 13.51 14.53
C GLN A 245 -9.77 13.39 15.76
N ASN A 246 -10.02 12.39 16.60
CA ASN A 246 -9.26 12.14 17.83
C ASN A 246 -8.13 11.12 17.64
N PHE A 247 -7.95 10.59 16.44
CA PHE A 247 -6.95 9.58 16.16
C PHE A 247 -5.53 10.10 16.41
N LYS A 248 -4.75 9.31 17.13
CA LYS A 248 -3.31 9.55 17.42
C LYS A 248 -2.50 8.34 16.98
N PRO A 249 -1.52 8.52 16.09
CA PRO A 249 -0.67 7.43 15.63
C PRO A 249 0.19 6.83 16.75
N ILE A 250 0.32 5.50 16.77
CA ILE A 250 1.13 4.77 17.74
C ILE A 250 2.50 4.44 17.14
N SER A 251 3.57 4.67 17.90
CA SER A 251 4.93 4.37 17.46
C SER A 251 5.32 2.90 17.71
N LEU A 252 6.30 2.41 16.95
CA LEU A 252 6.87 1.06 17.14
C LEU A 252 7.39 0.86 18.57
N LYS A 253 7.92 1.91 19.19
CA LYS A 253 8.45 1.83 20.55
C LYS A 253 7.35 1.53 21.55
N GLU A 254 6.24 2.27 21.49
CA GLU A 254 5.05 2.06 22.34
C GLU A 254 4.40 0.68 22.15
N LEU A 255 4.55 0.07 20.96
CA LEU A 255 3.98 -1.24 20.63
C LEU A 255 4.79 -2.43 21.14
N VAL A 256 6.05 -2.23 21.55
CA VAL A 256 6.96 -3.32 21.95
C VAL A 256 7.51 -3.18 23.37
N GLU A 257 7.27 -2.05 24.02
CA GLU A 257 7.48 -1.83 25.47
C GLU A 257 6.32 -2.37 26.26
#